data_89533e25335e130460e11d6c722edb2a
#
_entry.id   89533e25335e130460e11d6c722edb2a
#
_cell.length_a   1.000
_cell.length_b   1.000
_cell.length_c   1.000
_cell.angle_alpha   90.00
_cell.angle_beta   90.00
_cell.angle_gamma   90.00
#
_symmetry.space_group_name_H-M   'P 1'
#
loop_
_entity.id
_entity.type
_entity.pdbx_description
1 polymer ?
#
loop_
_entity_poly.entity_id
_entity_poly.type
_entity_poly.pdbx_seq_one_letter_code
_entity_poly.pdbx_strand_id
1 'polypeptide(L)'
;MRKNLLDLILVVALFFMISGLHLAPGQELDDLLVIKKGQSRAVTSADPNPNSNADRIKIIAPGETKVLADIKGPGIVRHIWLTFNEARPNWLEPAGSARPDEIVLRMYWDDSLEPAVETPIGDFFGAGFGYRPELKSLPVQVESGDGYNCYWPMPFYKRALITVTNESPNKNVRSFYYHIDYTEEPELAQKTPYFCAQYRNEFPEKTGQDYLILEAEGGGHYVGTVMSVRSRSPFWFGEGDAKFYVDGEAKPTIQGTGT
;
A
#
# COMPACT_ATOMS: atom_id res chain seq x y z
N MET A 1 -50.89 -18.06 25.98
CA MET A 1 -49.65 -17.38 26.48
C MET A 1 -48.33 -18.16 26.27
N ARG A 2 -48.29 -19.44 25.91
CA ARG A 2 -47.04 -20.20 25.71
C ARG A 2 -46.42 -20.10 24.28
N LYS A 3 -47.23 -19.73 23.26
CA LYS A 3 -46.73 -19.60 21.86
C LYS A 3 -45.82 -18.41 21.67
N ASN A 4 -46.08 -17.30 22.30
CA ASN A 4 -45.28 -16.03 22.11
C ASN A 4 -43.88 -16.10 22.71
N LEU A 5 -43.63 -16.97 23.69
CA LEU A 5 -42.33 -17.13 24.31
C LEU A 5 -41.35 -17.97 23.43
N LEU A 6 -41.89 -18.98 22.74
CA LEU A 6 -41.07 -19.79 21.79
C LEU A 6 -40.67 -18.97 20.56
N ASP A 7 -41.58 -18.17 20.02
CA ASP A 7 -41.30 -17.31 18.88
C ASP A 7 -40.26 -16.22 19.20
N LEU A 8 -40.30 -15.69 20.43
CA LEU A 8 -39.32 -14.72 20.90
C LEU A 8 -37.93 -15.35 21.09
N ILE A 9 -37.85 -16.57 21.61
CA ILE A 9 -36.61 -17.33 21.77
C ILE A 9 -36.02 -17.68 20.41
N LEU A 10 -36.82 -18.03 19.43
CA LEU A 10 -36.38 -18.35 18.08
C LEU A 10 -35.85 -17.13 17.33
N VAL A 11 -36.47 -15.96 17.49
CA VAL A 11 -36.02 -14.68 16.91
C VAL A 11 -34.72 -14.23 17.57
N VAL A 12 -34.59 -14.35 18.89
CA VAL A 12 -33.35 -14.00 19.60
C VAL A 12 -32.21 -14.96 19.26
N ALA A 13 -32.48 -16.26 19.10
CA ALA A 13 -31.50 -17.24 18.65
C ALA A 13 -31.07 -17.00 17.20
N LEU A 14 -32.00 -16.61 16.31
CA LEU A 14 -31.68 -16.24 14.93
C LEU A 14 -30.88 -14.93 14.84
N PHE A 15 -31.16 -13.96 15.71
CA PHE A 15 -30.39 -12.72 15.80
C PHE A 15 -28.96 -12.95 16.32
N PHE A 16 -28.77 -13.91 17.24
CA PHE A 16 -27.43 -14.31 17.70
C PHE A 16 -26.67 -15.16 16.67
N MET A 17 -27.35 -15.85 15.74
CA MET A 17 -26.69 -16.58 14.65
C MET A 17 -26.26 -15.68 13.46
N ILE A 18 -26.86 -14.50 13.31
CA ILE A 18 -26.50 -13.55 12.23
C ILE A 18 -25.43 -12.54 12.70
N SER A 19 -25.20 -12.40 14.01
CA SER A 19 -24.26 -11.42 14.59
C SER A 19 -22.90 -12.00 14.93
N GLY A 20 -22.34 -12.92 14.15
CA GLY A 20 -21.15 -13.57 14.65
C GLY A 20 -20.19 -14.21 13.66
N LEU A 21 -19.86 -13.57 12.56
CA LEU A 21 -18.56 -13.79 11.94
C LEU A 21 -17.71 -12.52 12.11
N HIS A 22 -17.57 -12.08 13.34
CA HIS A 22 -16.39 -11.33 13.70
C HIS A 22 -15.25 -12.34 13.78
N LEU A 23 -14.36 -12.32 12.77
CA LEU A 23 -13.08 -12.99 12.86
C LEU A 23 -12.41 -12.52 14.17
N ALA A 24 -12.27 -13.43 15.13
CA ALA A 24 -11.55 -13.13 16.37
C ALA A 24 -10.11 -12.72 16.01
N PRO A 25 -9.45 -11.81 16.75
CA PRO A 25 -8.08 -11.38 16.47
C PRO A 25 -7.04 -12.51 16.34
N GLY A 26 -7.36 -13.74 16.74
CA GLY A 26 -6.51 -14.92 16.55
C GLY A 26 -6.68 -15.64 15.21
N GLN A 27 -7.74 -15.35 14.47
CA GLN A 27 -8.07 -16.09 13.24
C GLN A 27 -7.11 -15.81 12.08
N GLU A 28 -6.42 -14.68 12.10
CA GLU A 28 -5.35 -14.36 11.13
C GLU A 28 -4.13 -15.28 11.28
N LEU A 29 -3.83 -15.74 12.50
CA LEU A 29 -2.74 -16.69 12.75
C LEU A 29 -3.15 -18.13 12.41
N ASP A 30 -4.43 -18.47 12.46
CA ASP A 30 -4.94 -19.80 12.10
C ASP A 30 -4.69 -20.09 10.61
N ASP A 31 -4.56 -19.08 9.76
CA ASP A 31 -4.17 -19.20 8.36
C ASP A 31 -2.79 -19.87 8.19
N LEU A 32 -1.93 -19.79 9.20
CA LEU A 32 -0.62 -20.45 9.22
C LEU A 32 -0.74 -21.98 9.40
N LEU A 33 -1.87 -22.45 9.87
CA LEU A 33 -2.15 -23.89 10.03
C LEU A 33 -2.62 -24.54 8.73
N VAL A 34 -2.92 -23.75 7.71
CA VAL A 34 -3.40 -24.21 6.41
C VAL A 34 -2.28 -24.27 5.40
N ILE A 35 -1.97 -25.47 4.91
CA ILE A 35 -1.02 -25.65 3.81
C ILE A 35 -1.61 -25.08 2.53
N LYS A 36 -0.99 -24.03 2.00
CA LYS A 36 -1.42 -23.39 0.75
C LYS A 36 -0.78 -24.09 -0.46
N LYS A 37 -1.50 -24.11 -1.59
CA LYS A 37 -1.04 -24.82 -2.81
C LYS A 37 0.06 -24.09 -3.55
N GLY A 38 0.16 -22.77 -3.40
CA GLY A 38 1.16 -21.94 -4.09
C GLY A 38 2.59 -22.22 -3.61
N GLN A 39 3.56 -21.84 -4.42
CA GLN A 39 4.98 -21.94 -4.09
C GLN A 39 5.52 -20.55 -3.72
N SER A 40 6.14 -20.46 -2.54
CA SER A 40 6.78 -19.22 -2.10
C SER A 40 8.05 -18.95 -2.90
N ARG A 41 8.22 -17.69 -3.30
CA ARG A 41 9.35 -17.16 -4.07
C ARG A 41 9.70 -15.78 -3.55
N ALA A 42 10.89 -15.32 -3.90
CA ALA A 42 11.31 -13.93 -3.67
C ALA A 42 12.11 -13.38 -4.85
N VAL A 43 11.99 -12.07 -5.06
CA VAL A 43 12.90 -11.27 -5.87
C VAL A 43 13.54 -10.25 -4.94
N THR A 44 14.87 -10.17 -4.95
CA THR A 44 15.61 -9.38 -3.97
C THR A 44 16.77 -8.64 -4.61
N SER A 45 17.32 -7.67 -3.88
CA SER A 45 18.57 -7.01 -4.23
C SER A 45 19.82 -7.81 -3.85
N ALA A 46 19.67 -9.04 -3.34
CA ALA A 46 20.77 -9.88 -2.93
C ALA A 46 21.78 -10.11 -4.07
N ASP A 47 23.06 -10.09 -3.75
CA ASP A 47 24.11 -10.44 -4.68
C ASP A 47 23.99 -11.95 -5.00
N PRO A 48 23.95 -12.34 -6.29
CA PRO A 48 23.92 -13.74 -6.66
C PRO A 48 25.21 -14.50 -6.26
N ASN A 49 26.30 -13.81 -5.95
CA ASN A 49 27.50 -14.41 -5.40
C ASN A 49 27.36 -14.64 -3.88
N PRO A 50 27.25 -15.89 -3.38
CA PRO A 50 27.03 -16.18 -1.98
C PRO A 50 28.21 -15.77 -1.05
N ASN A 51 29.36 -15.43 -1.62
CA ASN A 51 30.54 -14.98 -0.89
C ASN A 51 30.67 -13.43 -0.87
N SER A 52 29.68 -12.74 -1.38
CA SER A 52 29.60 -11.28 -1.40
C SER A 52 28.45 -10.81 -0.49
N ASN A 53 28.53 -9.58 -0.03
CA ASN A 53 27.43 -8.88 0.64
C ASN A 53 27.11 -7.56 -0.07
N ALA A 54 27.31 -7.52 -1.40
CA ALA A 54 27.00 -6.37 -2.22
C ALA A 54 25.49 -6.28 -2.56
N ASP A 55 24.63 -6.58 -1.61
CA ASP A 55 23.19 -6.88 -1.70
C ASP A 55 22.32 -5.65 -2.00
N ARG A 56 22.78 -4.71 -2.83
CA ARG A 56 22.08 -3.45 -3.07
C ARG A 56 22.26 -2.92 -4.48
N ILE A 57 21.29 -2.14 -4.93
CA ILE A 57 21.50 -1.18 -6.01
C ILE A 57 22.31 -0.01 -5.42
N LYS A 58 23.54 0.17 -5.87
CA LYS A 58 24.45 1.16 -5.29
C LYS A 58 23.98 2.59 -5.47
N ILE A 59 23.49 2.91 -6.67
CA ILE A 59 23.04 4.24 -7.08
C ILE A 59 21.88 4.09 -8.04
N ILE A 60 20.85 4.94 -7.87
CA ILE A 60 19.85 5.26 -8.87
C ILE A 60 19.98 6.76 -9.14
N ALA A 61 20.47 7.12 -10.33
CA ALA A 61 20.71 8.50 -10.70
C ALA A 61 19.40 9.28 -10.91
N PRO A 62 19.40 10.61 -10.87
CA PRO A 62 18.24 11.42 -11.25
C PRO A 62 17.70 11.02 -12.63
N GLY A 63 16.38 10.82 -12.72
CA GLY A 63 15.68 10.34 -13.92
C GLY A 63 15.84 8.86 -14.23
N GLU A 64 16.64 8.12 -13.48
CA GLU A 64 16.86 6.70 -13.72
C GLU A 64 15.74 5.84 -13.14
N THR A 65 15.29 4.85 -13.93
CA THR A 65 14.33 3.82 -13.50
C THR A 65 15.04 2.47 -13.33
N LYS A 66 14.75 1.79 -12.23
CA LYS A 66 15.20 0.42 -11.98
C LYS A 66 13.99 -0.51 -11.91
N VAL A 67 14.09 -1.65 -12.57
CA VAL A 67 13.18 -2.77 -12.39
C VAL A 67 13.58 -3.49 -11.11
N LEU A 68 12.66 -3.57 -10.15
CA LEU A 68 12.83 -4.34 -8.92
C LEU A 68 12.38 -5.79 -9.12
N ALA A 69 11.24 -5.98 -9.81
CA ALA A 69 10.69 -7.30 -10.10
C ALA A 69 10.02 -7.31 -11.47
N ASP A 70 10.19 -8.43 -12.18
CA ASP A 70 9.48 -8.78 -13.42
C ASP A 70 9.10 -10.25 -13.31
N ILE A 71 7.90 -10.50 -12.79
CA ILE A 71 7.45 -11.81 -12.34
C ILE A 71 6.38 -12.33 -13.30
N LYS A 72 6.56 -13.56 -13.79
CA LYS A 72 5.52 -14.25 -14.56
C LYS A 72 4.49 -14.87 -13.63
N GLY A 73 3.21 -14.74 -13.99
CA GLY A 73 2.09 -15.25 -13.22
C GLY A 73 1.49 -16.56 -13.75
N PRO A 74 0.42 -17.00 -13.13
CA PRO A 74 -0.31 -16.28 -12.09
C PRO A 74 0.37 -16.32 -10.71
N GLY A 75 0.13 -15.26 -9.91
CA GLY A 75 0.74 -15.16 -8.60
C GLY A 75 0.15 -14.06 -7.74
N ILE A 76 0.65 -13.95 -6.52
CA ILE A 76 0.26 -12.90 -5.57
C ILE A 76 1.53 -12.38 -4.90
N VAL A 77 1.82 -11.08 -5.02
CA VAL A 77 2.82 -10.43 -4.16
C VAL A 77 2.24 -10.39 -2.75
N ARG A 78 3.03 -10.84 -1.78
CA ARG A 78 2.60 -10.99 -0.38
C ARG A 78 3.23 -9.99 0.56
N HIS A 79 4.47 -9.58 0.24
CA HIS A 79 5.22 -8.66 1.07
C HIS A 79 6.21 -7.90 0.20
N ILE A 80 6.35 -6.62 0.47
CA ILE A 80 7.40 -5.77 -0.08
C ILE A 80 8.12 -5.13 1.10
N TRP A 81 9.40 -5.43 1.24
CA TRP A 81 10.31 -4.72 2.12
C TRP A 81 11.33 -3.94 1.30
N LEU A 82 11.61 -2.74 1.72
CA LEU A 82 12.68 -1.94 1.14
C LEU A 82 13.29 -0.97 2.15
N THR A 83 14.54 -0.59 1.90
CA THR A 83 15.22 0.52 2.56
C THR A 83 16.22 1.15 1.60
N PHE A 84 16.54 2.42 1.81
CA PHE A 84 17.45 3.17 0.94
C PHE A 84 18.04 4.38 1.64
N ASN A 85 19.04 5.00 1.00
CA ASN A 85 19.73 6.17 1.49
C ASN A 85 20.34 5.94 2.88
N GLU A 86 21.13 4.88 2.97
CA GLU A 86 21.91 4.61 4.18
C GLU A 86 22.50 5.91 4.75
N ALA A 87 22.28 6.14 6.04
CA ALA A 87 22.72 7.34 6.72
C ALA A 87 24.25 7.47 6.60
N ARG A 88 24.70 8.55 5.93
CA ARG A 88 26.10 8.86 5.80
C ARG A 88 26.40 10.23 6.43
N PRO A 89 27.58 10.42 6.99
CA PRO A 89 27.99 11.74 7.45
C PRO A 89 27.89 12.78 6.32
N ASN A 90 27.37 13.98 6.64
CA ASN A 90 27.16 15.05 5.66
C ASN A 90 28.41 15.41 4.84
N TRP A 91 29.62 15.16 5.36
CA TRP A 91 30.88 15.39 4.64
C TRP A 91 31.13 14.37 3.51
N LEU A 92 30.49 13.18 3.55
CA LEU A 92 30.55 12.20 2.47
C LEU A 92 29.50 12.47 1.38
N GLU A 93 28.43 13.17 1.70
CA GLU A 93 27.36 13.51 0.77
C GLU A 93 26.88 14.95 1.00
N PRO A 94 27.67 15.95 0.60
CA PRO A 94 27.33 17.36 0.80
C PRO A 94 26.01 17.76 0.11
N ALA A 95 25.68 17.11 -1.01
CA ALA A 95 24.45 17.37 -1.75
C ALA A 95 23.21 16.66 -1.16
N GLY A 96 23.40 15.80 -0.15
CA GLY A 96 22.34 14.95 0.41
C GLY A 96 21.91 13.85 -0.55
N SER A 97 20.91 13.08 -0.12
CA SER A 97 20.28 11.99 -0.89
C SER A 97 18.86 12.37 -1.30
N ALA A 98 18.32 11.71 -2.34
CA ALA A 98 16.92 11.84 -2.72
C ALA A 98 16.00 11.46 -1.54
N ARG A 99 14.94 12.23 -1.36
CA ARG A 99 13.98 11.99 -0.27
C ARG A 99 12.95 10.93 -0.66
N PRO A 100 12.23 10.34 0.31
CA PRO A 100 11.18 9.36 0.03
C PRO A 100 10.06 9.88 -0.87
N ASP A 101 9.78 11.18 -0.89
CA ASP A 101 8.80 11.83 -1.76
C ASP A 101 9.35 12.20 -3.16
N GLU A 102 10.63 11.95 -3.42
CA GLU A 102 11.29 12.15 -4.71
C GLU A 102 11.52 10.83 -5.47
N ILE A 103 11.11 9.68 -4.91
CA ILE A 103 11.31 8.36 -5.49
C ILE A 103 9.95 7.74 -5.75
N VAL A 104 9.63 7.46 -7.02
CA VAL A 104 8.31 6.97 -7.42
C VAL A 104 8.31 5.47 -7.61
N LEU A 105 7.43 4.78 -6.90
CA LEU A 105 7.13 3.37 -7.04
C LEU A 105 6.01 3.20 -8.06
N ARG A 106 6.21 2.33 -9.06
CA ARG A 106 5.19 1.96 -10.03
C ARG A 106 5.02 0.45 -10.08
N MET A 107 3.77 0.01 -10.16
CA MET A 107 3.44 -1.41 -10.32
C MET A 107 2.43 -1.56 -11.46
N TYR A 108 2.72 -2.52 -12.34
CA TYR A 108 1.93 -2.82 -13.52
C TYR A 108 1.50 -4.29 -13.45
N TRP A 109 0.21 -4.52 -13.67
CA TRP A 109 -0.34 -5.86 -13.70
C TRP A 109 -0.72 -6.27 -15.12
N ASP A 110 -0.36 -7.51 -15.47
CA ASP A 110 -0.82 -8.20 -16.68
C ASP A 110 -0.53 -7.46 -17.99
N ASP A 111 0.67 -6.89 -18.11
CA ASP A 111 1.14 -6.15 -19.28
C ASP A 111 0.36 -4.84 -19.56
N SER A 112 -0.34 -4.29 -18.57
CA SER A 112 -0.92 -2.96 -18.67
C SER A 112 0.15 -1.91 -19.01
N LEU A 113 -0.18 -0.98 -19.89
CA LEU A 113 0.70 0.14 -20.22
C LEU A 113 0.66 1.23 -19.14
N GLU A 114 -0.46 1.31 -18.41
CA GLU A 114 -0.65 2.26 -17.31
C GLU A 114 -0.39 1.56 -15.97
N PRO A 115 0.30 2.21 -15.04
CA PRO A 115 0.53 1.66 -13.73
C PRO A 115 -0.76 1.59 -12.90
N ALA A 116 -1.00 0.48 -12.24
CA ALA A 116 -2.06 0.34 -11.25
C ALA A 116 -1.69 0.98 -9.91
N VAL A 117 -0.39 1.11 -9.65
CA VAL A 117 0.18 1.85 -8.52
C VAL A 117 1.19 2.84 -9.07
N GLU A 118 1.01 4.13 -8.76
CA GLU A 118 1.97 5.19 -9.03
C GLU A 118 1.96 6.17 -7.86
N THR A 119 3.02 6.13 -7.07
CA THR A 119 3.07 6.92 -5.84
C THR A 119 4.51 7.11 -5.37
N PRO A 120 4.85 8.25 -4.73
CA PRO A 120 6.12 8.36 -4.02
C PRO A 120 6.24 7.26 -2.97
N ILE A 121 7.44 6.71 -2.78
CA ILE A 121 7.68 5.61 -1.85
C ILE A 121 7.23 5.99 -0.43
N GLY A 122 7.59 7.19 0.04
CA GLY A 122 7.19 7.64 1.37
C GLY A 122 5.66 7.60 1.54
N ASP A 123 4.94 8.18 0.59
CA ASP A 123 3.48 8.26 0.64
C ASP A 123 2.82 6.88 0.52
N PHE A 124 3.37 5.97 -0.30
CA PHE A 124 2.88 4.60 -0.40
C PHE A 124 2.91 3.85 0.95
N PHE A 125 3.96 4.07 1.72
CA PHE A 125 4.12 3.46 3.04
C PHE A 125 3.59 4.34 4.20
N GLY A 126 2.88 5.44 3.88
CA GLY A 126 2.27 6.30 4.88
C GLY A 126 3.20 7.33 5.52
N ALA A 127 4.37 7.53 4.95
CA ALA A 127 5.38 8.50 5.40
C ALA A 127 5.42 9.71 4.46
N GLY A 128 4.39 10.57 4.51
CA GLY A 128 4.27 11.73 3.63
C GLY A 128 5.28 12.84 3.86
N PHE A 129 5.34 13.79 2.93
CA PHE A 129 6.21 14.98 2.93
C PHE A 129 7.71 14.67 2.97
N GLY A 130 8.14 13.47 2.58
CA GLY A 130 9.54 13.06 2.60
C GLY A 130 10.09 12.84 4.01
N TYR A 131 9.25 12.80 5.04
CA TYR A 131 9.64 12.41 6.38
C TYR A 131 9.86 10.90 6.50
N ARG A 132 10.47 10.48 7.58
CA ARG A 132 10.72 9.07 7.92
C ARG A 132 10.18 8.79 9.33
N PRO A 133 8.85 8.84 9.54
CA PRO A 133 8.25 8.52 10.83
C PRO A 133 8.25 7.00 11.05
N GLU A 134 8.17 6.60 12.30
CA GLU A 134 7.69 5.26 12.60
C GLU A 134 6.18 5.20 12.38
N LEU A 135 5.72 4.17 11.66
CA LEU A 135 4.31 3.91 11.41
C LEU A 135 4.04 2.43 11.66
N LYS A 136 2.94 2.15 12.36
CA LYS A 136 2.46 0.78 12.60
C LYS A 136 1.00 0.67 12.23
N SER A 137 0.74 -0.09 11.20
CA SER A 137 -0.60 -0.50 10.80
C SER A 137 -0.56 -1.95 10.35
N LEU A 138 -1.72 -2.57 10.14
CA LEU A 138 -1.77 -3.95 9.65
C LEU A 138 -1.13 -4.09 8.25
N PRO A 139 -1.52 -3.27 7.25
CA PRO A 139 -1.04 -3.47 5.88
C PRO A 139 0.31 -2.80 5.57
N VAL A 140 0.68 -1.74 6.27
CA VAL A 140 1.94 -1.03 6.03
C VAL A 140 2.62 -0.64 7.33
N GLN A 141 3.94 -0.73 7.34
CA GLN A 141 4.74 -0.38 8.51
C GLN A 141 6.02 0.33 8.06
N VAL A 142 6.46 1.31 8.84
CA VAL A 142 7.78 1.95 8.72
C VAL A 142 8.49 1.78 10.05
N GLU A 143 9.52 0.94 10.05
CA GLU A 143 10.30 0.61 11.24
C GLU A 143 11.62 1.38 11.25
N SER A 144 11.99 1.89 12.43
CA SER A 144 13.22 2.68 12.62
C SER A 144 13.35 3.87 11.66
N GLY A 145 12.23 4.32 11.07
CA GLY A 145 12.15 5.45 10.14
C GLY A 145 12.66 5.18 8.72
N ASP A 146 13.17 4.01 8.39
CA ASP A 146 13.73 3.70 7.07
C ASP A 146 13.55 2.25 6.60
N GLY A 147 12.97 1.37 7.41
CA GLY A 147 12.55 0.03 7.02
C GLY A 147 11.07 0.04 6.61
N TYR A 148 10.79 0.04 5.32
CA TYR A 148 9.45 0.11 4.75
C TYR A 148 8.91 -1.29 4.49
N ASN A 149 7.72 -1.61 5.00
CA ASN A 149 7.05 -2.90 4.84
C ASN A 149 5.62 -2.71 4.32
N CYS A 150 5.23 -3.52 3.35
CA CYS A 150 3.86 -3.60 2.84
C CYS A 150 3.41 -5.04 2.75
N TYR A 151 2.25 -5.35 3.35
CA TYR A 151 1.66 -6.69 3.41
C TYR A 151 0.34 -6.79 2.64
N TRP A 152 -0.03 -5.77 1.86
CA TRP A 152 -1.17 -5.86 0.96
C TRP A 152 -1.00 -7.02 -0.01
N PRO A 153 -1.96 -7.95 -0.13
CA PRO A 153 -1.93 -8.96 -1.18
C PRO A 153 -2.18 -8.30 -2.54
N MET A 154 -1.31 -8.58 -3.51
CA MET A 154 -1.36 -7.99 -4.85
C MET A 154 -1.41 -9.09 -5.90
N PRO A 155 -2.61 -9.57 -6.30
CA PRO A 155 -2.77 -10.62 -7.30
C PRO A 155 -2.45 -10.13 -8.71
N PHE A 156 -1.92 -11.04 -9.55
CA PHE A 156 -1.70 -10.82 -10.98
C PHE A 156 -1.87 -12.15 -11.73
N TYR A 157 -2.43 -12.10 -12.95
CA TYR A 157 -2.75 -13.31 -13.71
C TYR A 157 -1.64 -13.72 -14.67
N LYS A 158 -0.91 -12.75 -15.24
CA LYS A 158 0.12 -13.00 -16.26
C LYS A 158 1.49 -12.48 -15.86
N ARG A 159 1.54 -11.26 -15.32
CA ARG A 159 2.79 -10.59 -15.03
C ARG A 159 2.64 -9.53 -13.94
N ALA A 160 3.63 -9.44 -13.07
CA ALA A 160 3.83 -8.30 -12.19
C ALA A 160 5.15 -7.61 -12.53
N LEU A 161 5.09 -6.35 -12.96
CA LEU A 161 6.26 -5.51 -13.17
C LEU A 161 6.28 -4.43 -12.10
N ILE A 162 7.36 -4.38 -11.30
CA ILE A 162 7.54 -3.41 -10.21
C ILE A 162 8.81 -2.62 -10.47
N THR A 163 8.71 -1.30 -10.48
CA THR A 163 9.81 -0.39 -10.78
C THR A 163 9.90 0.73 -9.76
N VAL A 164 11.10 1.31 -9.63
CA VAL A 164 11.32 2.58 -8.95
C VAL A 164 12.03 3.57 -9.86
N THR A 165 11.60 4.83 -9.83
CA THR A 165 12.22 5.91 -10.57
C THR A 165 12.70 6.98 -9.59
N ASN A 166 13.93 7.43 -9.72
CA ASN A 166 14.42 8.59 -8.98
C ASN A 166 14.00 9.87 -9.73
N GLU A 167 13.01 10.57 -9.22
CA GLU A 167 12.51 11.84 -9.78
C GLU A 167 13.12 13.08 -9.10
N SER A 168 14.10 12.88 -8.22
CA SER A 168 14.87 14.01 -7.70
C SER A 168 15.60 14.76 -8.81
N PRO A 169 15.58 16.09 -8.85
CA PRO A 169 16.21 16.85 -9.93
C PRO A 169 17.74 16.73 -9.94
N ASN A 170 18.36 16.43 -8.81
CA ASN A 170 19.83 16.52 -8.67
C ASN A 170 20.44 15.60 -7.61
N LYS A 171 19.67 14.72 -6.98
CA LYS A 171 20.15 13.84 -5.91
C LYS A 171 20.05 12.38 -6.28
N ASN A 172 21.06 11.60 -5.94
CA ASN A 172 21.03 10.16 -6.13
C ASN A 172 20.21 9.48 -5.02
N VAL A 173 19.53 8.39 -5.37
CA VAL A 173 19.17 7.35 -4.39
C VAL A 173 20.38 6.45 -4.21
N ARG A 174 20.74 6.14 -2.98
CA ARG A 174 21.90 5.31 -2.67
C ARG A 174 21.52 4.11 -1.84
N SER A 175 22.29 3.03 -2.00
CA SER A 175 22.16 1.83 -1.16
C SER A 175 20.71 1.36 -1.07
N PHE A 176 20.07 1.14 -2.22
CA PHE A 176 18.69 0.68 -2.28
C PHE A 176 18.64 -0.85 -2.11
N TYR A 177 18.07 -1.30 -1.01
CA TYR A 177 17.84 -2.70 -0.70
C TYR A 177 16.36 -3.01 -0.83
N TYR A 178 16.02 -4.21 -1.30
CA TYR A 178 14.64 -4.65 -1.37
C TYR A 178 14.49 -6.16 -1.29
N HIS A 179 13.34 -6.59 -0.83
CA HIS A 179 12.89 -7.96 -0.82
C HIS A 179 11.39 -7.98 -1.16
N ILE A 180 11.01 -8.71 -2.20
CA ILE A 180 9.63 -8.83 -2.66
C ILE A 180 9.28 -10.31 -2.61
N ASP A 181 8.46 -10.67 -1.61
CA ASP A 181 7.95 -12.04 -1.45
C ASP A 181 6.66 -12.20 -2.25
N TYR A 182 6.54 -13.31 -2.96
CA TYR A 182 5.35 -13.65 -3.69
C TYR A 182 5.07 -15.14 -3.66
N THR A 183 3.85 -15.53 -3.99
CA THR A 183 3.48 -16.91 -4.24
C THR A 183 3.17 -17.10 -5.71
N GLU A 184 3.80 -18.11 -6.32
CA GLU A 184 3.35 -18.65 -7.60
C GLU A 184 2.10 -19.48 -7.33
N GLU A 185 0.97 -19.08 -7.90
CA GLU A 185 -0.29 -19.77 -7.73
C GLU A 185 -0.56 -20.67 -8.95
N PRO A 186 -1.07 -21.89 -8.76
CA PRO A 186 -1.43 -22.73 -9.91
C PRO A 186 -2.57 -22.11 -10.72
N GLU A 187 -3.45 -21.38 -10.05
CA GLU A 187 -4.55 -20.61 -10.60
C GLU A 187 -5.02 -19.56 -9.59
N LEU A 188 -5.59 -18.48 -10.08
CA LEU A 188 -6.32 -17.51 -9.26
C LEU A 188 -7.82 -17.70 -9.46
N ALA A 189 -8.59 -17.42 -8.40
CA ALA A 189 -10.06 -17.40 -8.52
C ALA A 189 -10.48 -16.40 -9.60
N GLN A 190 -11.47 -16.77 -10.40
CA GLN A 190 -12.01 -15.88 -11.41
C GLN A 190 -12.48 -14.57 -10.77
N LYS A 191 -12.11 -13.43 -11.35
CA LYS A 191 -12.41 -12.09 -10.84
C LYS A 191 -11.71 -11.73 -9.50
N THR A 192 -10.55 -12.32 -9.20
CA THR A 192 -9.70 -11.79 -8.14
C THR A 192 -9.29 -10.34 -8.49
N PRO A 193 -9.57 -9.34 -7.64
CA PRO A 193 -9.29 -7.94 -7.95
C PRO A 193 -7.80 -7.65 -7.90
N TYR A 194 -7.34 -6.69 -8.72
CA TYR A 194 -5.99 -6.14 -8.63
C TYR A 194 -5.87 -5.16 -7.46
N PHE A 195 -4.68 -5.04 -6.93
CA PHE A 195 -4.34 -3.95 -6.02
C PHE A 195 -4.03 -2.69 -6.81
N CYS A 196 -4.67 -1.58 -6.45
CA CYS A 196 -4.45 -0.27 -7.04
C CYS A 196 -4.21 0.77 -5.96
N ALA A 197 -3.34 1.75 -6.24
CA ALA A 197 -3.13 2.89 -5.36
C ALA A 197 -2.90 4.16 -6.20
N GLN A 198 -3.56 5.25 -5.82
CA GLN A 198 -3.42 6.55 -6.44
C GLN A 198 -2.79 7.54 -5.47
N TYR A 199 -1.92 8.40 -5.97
CA TYR A 199 -1.35 9.53 -5.24
C TYR A 199 -1.97 10.83 -5.73
N ARG A 200 -2.34 11.69 -4.79
CA ARG A 200 -2.82 13.05 -5.06
C ARG A 200 -2.14 14.05 -4.16
N ASN A 201 -1.86 15.22 -4.70
CA ASN A 201 -1.29 16.34 -3.96
C ASN A 201 -1.97 17.63 -4.43
N GLU A 202 -2.39 18.46 -3.50
CA GLU A 202 -2.94 19.77 -3.76
C GLU A 202 -2.42 20.77 -2.72
N PHE A 203 -1.85 21.87 -3.19
CA PHE A 203 -1.35 22.94 -2.32
C PHE A 203 -1.28 24.28 -3.06
N PRO A 204 -1.97 25.33 -2.57
CA PRO A 204 -3.02 25.26 -1.56
C PRO A 204 -4.25 24.51 -2.08
N GLU A 205 -5.08 24.04 -1.17
CA GLU A 205 -6.38 23.48 -1.53
C GLU A 205 -7.28 24.55 -2.20
N LYS A 206 -8.20 24.11 -3.05
CA LYS A 206 -9.14 25.00 -3.73
C LYS A 206 -10.25 25.40 -2.78
N THR A 207 -10.26 26.64 -2.34
CA THR A 207 -11.26 27.16 -1.40
C THR A 207 -12.69 26.92 -1.89
N GLY A 208 -13.53 26.34 -1.04
CA GLY A 208 -14.94 26.06 -1.33
C GLY A 208 -15.17 24.82 -2.19
N GLN A 209 -14.17 23.98 -2.40
CA GLN A 209 -14.28 22.67 -3.04
C GLN A 209 -13.80 21.59 -2.09
N ASP A 210 -14.44 20.42 -2.15
CA ASP A 210 -13.96 19.25 -1.44
C ASP A 210 -12.64 18.76 -2.07
N TYR A 211 -11.69 18.32 -1.22
CA TYR A 211 -10.48 17.68 -1.70
C TYR A 211 -10.81 16.30 -2.27
N LEU A 212 -10.46 16.07 -3.53
CA LEU A 212 -10.70 14.79 -4.17
C LEU A 212 -9.66 13.76 -3.71
N ILE A 213 -10.10 12.82 -2.87
CA ILE A 213 -9.24 11.75 -2.35
C ILE A 213 -9.04 10.65 -3.39
N LEU A 214 -10.13 10.13 -3.96
CA LEU A 214 -10.12 9.05 -4.94
C LEU A 214 -11.20 9.26 -5.99
N GLU A 215 -10.86 8.99 -7.24
CA GLU A 215 -11.79 8.78 -8.34
C GLU A 215 -11.40 7.49 -9.05
N ALA A 216 -12.34 6.55 -9.15
CA ALA A 216 -12.08 5.23 -9.73
C ALA A 216 -13.31 4.70 -10.46
N GLU A 217 -13.08 3.94 -11.53
CA GLU A 217 -14.10 3.20 -12.24
C GLU A 217 -13.88 1.69 -12.08
N GLY A 218 -14.98 0.93 -12.00
CA GLY A 218 -14.95 -0.53 -11.87
C GLY A 218 -15.48 -1.02 -10.53
N GLY A 219 -15.46 -2.34 -10.32
CA GLY A 219 -15.91 -2.98 -9.09
C GLY A 219 -14.73 -3.36 -8.19
N GLY A 220 -14.84 -3.07 -6.89
CA GLY A 220 -13.78 -3.39 -5.95
C GLY A 220 -14.09 -2.93 -4.52
N HIS A 221 -13.05 -2.87 -3.70
CA HIS A 221 -13.12 -2.41 -2.33
C HIS A 221 -12.22 -1.19 -2.13
N TYR A 222 -12.76 -0.11 -1.60
CA TYR A 222 -11.96 0.96 -1.04
C TYR A 222 -11.38 0.49 0.30
N VAL A 223 -10.05 0.37 0.37
CA VAL A 223 -9.38 -0.22 1.53
C VAL A 223 -8.73 0.79 2.45
N GLY A 224 -8.74 2.07 2.08
CA GLY A 224 -8.31 3.15 2.96
C GLY A 224 -7.56 4.26 2.24
N THR A 225 -7.24 5.29 3.01
CA THR A 225 -6.43 6.45 2.60
C THR A 225 -5.41 6.76 3.67
N VAL A 226 -4.20 7.07 3.26
CA VAL A 226 -3.22 7.78 4.09
C VAL A 226 -3.22 9.24 3.66
N MET A 227 -3.48 10.15 4.59
CA MET A 227 -3.53 11.57 4.33
C MET A 227 -2.49 12.30 5.17
N SER A 228 -1.58 13.00 4.50
CA SER A 228 -0.62 13.90 5.14
C SER A 228 -1.07 15.33 4.94
N VAL A 229 -1.31 16.07 6.02
CA VAL A 229 -1.85 17.43 5.97
C VAL A 229 -0.84 18.44 6.51
N ARG A 230 -0.60 19.49 5.73
CA ARG A 230 0.11 20.69 6.19
C ARG A 230 -0.84 21.86 6.28
N SER A 231 -1.44 22.04 7.46
CA SER A 231 -2.36 23.15 7.71
C SER A 231 -1.67 24.51 7.56
N ARG A 232 -2.38 25.45 6.94
CA ARG A 232 -2.04 26.90 6.94
C ARG A 232 -2.85 27.67 7.96
N SER A 233 -3.84 27.03 8.59
CA SER A 233 -4.58 27.61 9.68
C SER A 233 -3.79 27.53 10.99
N PRO A 234 -3.78 28.59 11.82
CA PRO A 234 -3.22 28.52 13.16
C PRO A 234 -4.12 27.77 14.15
N PHE A 235 -5.35 27.43 13.75
CA PHE A 235 -6.33 26.72 14.54
C PHE A 235 -6.56 25.31 14.01
N TRP A 236 -7.41 24.56 14.69
CA TRP A 236 -7.86 23.24 14.29
C TRP A 236 -8.46 23.28 12.87
N PHE A 237 -8.21 22.24 12.07
CA PHE A 237 -8.60 22.16 10.65
C PHE A 237 -9.36 20.85 10.29
N GLY A 238 -9.52 19.94 11.23
CA GLY A 238 -9.97 18.57 10.99
C GLY A 238 -11.49 18.37 11.00
N GLU A 239 -12.30 19.41 10.70
CA GLU A 239 -13.76 19.34 10.72
C GLU A 239 -14.41 18.97 9.37
N GLY A 240 -13.60 18.58 8.38
CA GLY A 240 -14.13 18.22 7.05
C GLY A 240 -14.68 16.80 7.02
N ASP A 241 -15.92 16.65 6.53
CA ASP A 241 -16.55 15.34 6.36
C ASP A 241 -15.97 14.58 5.16
N ALA A 242 -15.72 13.28 5.33
CA ALA A 242 -15.48 12.40 4.19
C ALA A 242 -16.81 12.08 3.48
N LYS A 243 -16.85 12.25 2.16
CA LYS A 243 -18.06 12.02 1.34
C LYS A 243 -17.75 10.97 0.27
N PHE A 244 -18.58 9.92 0.20
CA PHE A 244 -18.47 8.85 -0.78
C PHE A 244 -19.66 8.91 -1.71
N TYR A 245 -19.38 9.03 -3.01
CA TYR A 245 -20.35 8.97 -4.08
C TYR A 245 -20.13 7.69 -4.87
N VAL A 246 -21.10 6.79 -4.87
CA VAL A 246 -20.99 5.47 -5.51
C VAL A 246 -21.97 5.41 -6.67
N ASP A 247 -21.54 4.81 -7.79
CA ASP A 247 -22.39 4.54 -8.96
C ASP A 247 -23.15 5.76 -9.50
N GLY A 248 -22.47 6.91 -9.53
CA GLY A 248 -23.03 8.15 -10.10
C GLY A 248 -24.05 8.86 -9.22
N GLU A 249 -24.03 8.63 -7.92
CA GLU A 249 -24.91 9.31 -6.96
C GLU A 249 -24.75 10.83 -7.01
N ALA A 250 -25.89 11.55 -6.99
CA ALA A 250 -25.89 13.00 -6.91
C ALA A 250 -25.64 13.56 -5.49
N LYS A 251 -25.80 12.70 -4.46
CA LYS A 251 -25.54 12.99 -3.05
C LYS A 251 -24.83 11.79 -2.43
N PRO A 252 -23.88 12.01 -1.50
CA PRO A 252 -23.20 10.90 -0.87
C PRO A 252 -24.17 10.10 0.00
N THR A 253 -24.17 8.78 -0.13
CA THR A 253 -24.89 7.87 0.77
C THR A 253 -24.05 7.47 1.97
N ILE A 254 -22.73 7.59 1.88
CA ILE A 254 -21.80 7.41 2.99
C ILE A 254 -21.12 8.74 3.25
N GLN A 255 -21.30 9.25 4.46
CA GLN A 255 -20.73 10.50 4.91
C GLN A 255 -20.12 10.33 6.29
N GLY A 256 -18.87 10.77 6.46
CA GLY A 256 -18.21 10.85 7.75
C GLY A 256 -18.68 12.05 8.56
N THR A 257 -18.19 12.15 9.78
CA THR A 257 -18.58 13.20 10.73
C THR A 257 -17.49 14.26 10.95
N GLY A 258 -16.42 14.22 10.18
CA GLY A 258 -15.19 14.94 10.52
C GLY A 258 -14.48 14.28 11.70
N THR A 259 -14.03 15.03 12.68
CA THR A 259 -13.43 14.48 13.91
C THR A 259 -14.39 14.41 15.06
#